data_a26f6ecfe37a91fd62a551f7014a1e58
#
_entry.id   a26f6ecfe37a91fd62a551f7014a1e58
#
_cell.length_a   1.000
_cell.length_b   1.000
_cell.length_c   1.000
_cell.angle_alpha   90.00
_cell.angle_beta   90.00
_cell.angle_gamma   90.00
#
_symmetry.space_group_name_H-M   'P 1'
#
loop_
_entity.id
_entity.type
_entity.pdbx_description
1 polymer ?
#
loop_
_entity_poly.entity_id
_entity_poly.type
_entity_poly.pdbx_seq_one_letter_code
_entity_poly.pdbx_strand_id
1 'polypeptide(L)'
;MARVLREQYSEDNVMEYLILVDSNDNQIGTEEKVKCHLPNGKLHRAFTIFLFNKEGKLLLTQRSKDKMLWPGNWDGTVASHPRQSENYISSAERRLPEELGVTCKLDYLHKFEYHVPYKDIGSENEVCGTLIGILDDPSKIKLVEGEISDFKWVTLEELLSEIKNSPHIFCPWLLVALYFIPESSQNINDKHKEILKMWNRDDLKSKLEESLKYHFPDHKWELKKE
;
A
#
# COMPACT_ATOMS: atom_id res chain seq x y z
N MET A 1 -25.28 -8.05 -5.46
CA MET A 1 -24.19 -7.68 -4.52
C MET A 1 -23.48 -6.41 -4.97
N ALA A 2 -22.90 -6.30 -6.15
CA ALA A 2 -22.26 -5.08 -6.66
C ALA A 2 -23.16 -3.80 -6.66
N ARG A 3 -24.47 -3.94 -6.83
CA ARG A 3 -25.43 -2.82 -6.78
C ARG A 3 -25.63 -2.30 -5.34
N VAL A 4 -25.71 -3.18 -4.36
CA VAL A 4 -25.85 -2.84 -2.93
C VAL A 4 -24.58 -2.15 -2.41
N LEU A 5 -23.40 -2.64 -2.82
CA LEU A 5 -22.13 -1.98 -2.49
C LEU A 5 -22.02 -0.59 -3.10
N ARG A 6 -22.47 -0.39 -4.35
CA ARG A 6 -22.51 0.95 -4.99
C ARG A 6 -23.42 1.92 -4.22
N GLU A 7 -24.57 1.46 -3.74
CA GLU A 7 -25.51 2.28 -2.98
C GLU A 7 -24.97 2.63 -1.59
N GLN A 8 -24.32 1.69 -0.91
CA GLN A 8 -23.74 1.86 0.44
C GLN A 8 -22.54 2.82 0.45
N TYR A 9 -21.72 2.84 -0.62
CA TYR A 9 -20.56 3.74 -0.73
C TYR A 9 -20.88 5.10 -1.38
N SER A 10 -22.08 5.29 -1.92
CA SER A 10 -22.52 6.56 -2.54
C SER A 10 -23.17 7.54 -1.56
N GLU A 11 -23.64 7.09 -0.39
CA GLU A 11 -24.42 7.94 0.53
C GLU A 11 -23.57 8.61 1.62
N ASP A 12 -22.40 8.05 2.01
CA ASP A 12 -21.59 8.56 3.13
C ASP A 12 -20.25 9.20 2.73
N ASN A 13 -19.84 9.18 1.46
CA ASN A 13 -18.57 9.75 1.03
C ASN A 13 -18.78 10.92 0.06
N VAL A 14 -18.24 12.09 0.41
CA VAL A 14 -17.85 13.12 -0.57
C VAL A 14 -17.16 12.39 -1.72
N MET A 15 -17.69 12.53 -2.95
CA MET A 15 -17.20 11.82 -4.14
C MET A 15 -15.69 12.02 -4.27
N GLU A 16 -14.91 10.99 -3.93
CA GLU A 16 -13.46 11.00 -4.05
C GLU A 16 -13.08 10.66 -5.49
N TYR A 17 -12.33 11.55 -6.13
CA TYR A 17 -11.79 11.35 -7.48
C TYR A 17 -10.35 10.95 -7.43
N LEU A 18 -10.00 9.86 -8.13
CA LEU A 18 -8.65 9.34 -8.26
C LEU A 18 -8.02 9.78 -9.58
N ILE A 19 -6.70 9.86 -9.60
CA ILE A 19 -5.92 10.22 -10.78
C ILE A 19 -5.77 9.01 -11.68
N LEU A 20 -6.38 9.02 -12.86
CA LEU A 20 -6.14 8.03 -13.89
C LEU A 20 -4.79 8.28 -14.55
N VAL A 21 -4.03 7.22 -14.77
CA VAL A 21 -2.68 7.29 -15.37
C VAL A 21 -2.51 6.30 -16.51
N ASP A 22 -1.50 6.54 -17.35
CA ASP A 22 -0.96 5.52 -18.25
C ASP A 22 0.12 4.68 -17.53
N SER A 23 0.67 3.68 -18.22
CA SER A 23 1.73 2.80 -17.66
C SER A 23 3.05 3.53 -17.35
N ASN A 24 3.22 4.77 -17.77
CA ASN A 24 4.37 5.62 -17.44
C ASN A 24 4.08 6.55 -16.25
N ASP A 25 2.90 6.41 -15.61
CA ASP A 25 2.42 7.29 -14.53
C ASP A 25 2.12 8.73 -15.00
N ASN A 26 1.86 8.95 -16.29
CA ASN A 26 1.37 10.23 -16.77
C ASN A 26 -0.14 10.32 -16.50
N GLN A 27 -0.57 11.43 -15.91
CA GLN A 27 -2.00 11.67 -15.69
C GLN A 27 -2.75 11.79 -17.02
N ILE A 28 -3.80 10.98 -17.19
CA ILE A 28 -4.65 10.98 -18.38
C ILE A 28 -6.09 11.43 -18.08
N GLY A 29 -6.45 11.60 -16.81
CA GLY A 29 -7.77 12.02 -16.37
C GLY A 29 -8.00 11.83 -14.90
N THR A 30 -9.28 11.85 -14.51
CA THR A 30 -9.73 11.50 -13.16
C THR A 30 -11.02 10.70 -13.24
N GLU A 31 -11.29 9.89 -12.23
CA GLU A 31 -12.53 9.13 -12.13
C GLU A 31 -12.93 8.93 -10.66
N GLU A 32 -14.21 8.72 -10.42
CA GLU A 32 -14.73 8.37 -9.10
C GLU A 32 -14.06 7.10 -8.54
N LYS A 33 -13.68 7.11 -7.30
CA LYS A 33 -12.99 6.01 -6.62
C LYS A 33 -13.68 4.65 -6.81
N VAL A 34 -14.99 4.59 -6.64
CA VAL A 34 -15.76 3.35 -6.83
C VAL A 34 -15.64 2.83 -8.26
N LYS A 35 -15.67 3.71 -9.27
CA LYS A 35 -15.54 3.33 -10.68
C LYS A 35 -14.10 2.97 -11.07
N CYS A 36 -13.11 3.46 -10.31
CA CYS A 36 -11.71 3.04 -10.49
C CYS A 36 -11.48 1.59 -10.05
N HIS A 37 -12.28 1.07 -9.12
CA HIS A 37 -12.12 -0.26 -8.55
C HIS A 37 -13.13 -1.29 -9.09
N LEU A 38 -14.33 -0.83 -9.53
CA LEU A 38 -15.42 -1.73 -9.93
C LEU A 38 -15.78 -1.59 -11.41
N PRO A 39 -16.09 -2.70 -12.12
CA PRO A 39 -15.85 -4.10 -11.70
C PRO A 39 -14.42 -4.59 -11.99
N ASN A 40 -13.70 -4.00 -12.97
CA ASN A 40 -12.46 -4.54 -13.53
C ASN A 40 -11.22 -3.69 -13.20
N GLY A 41 -11.38 -2.61 -12.43
CA GLY A 41 -10.30 -1.68 -12.11
C GLY A 41 -9.83 -0.84 -13.31
N LYS A 42 -9.73 0.48 -13.13
CA LYS A 42 -9.07 1.38 -14.09
C LYS A 42 -7.69 1.70 -13.56
N LEU A 43 -6.69 1.77 -14.43
CA LEU A 43 -5.33 2.12 -14.00
C LEU A 43 -5.31 3.52 -13.41
N HIS A 44 -4.94 3.61 -12.13
CA HIS A 44 -4.92 4.85 -11.38
C HIS A 44 -3.73 4.93 -10.44
N ARG A 45 -3.44 6.12 -9.93
CA ARG A 45 -2.29 6.37 -9.05
C ARG A 45 -2.62 6.07 -7.61
N ALA A 46 -1.73 5.31 -6.96
CA ALA A 46 -1.83 4.95 -5.55
C ALA A 46 -0.48 5.02 -4.84
N PHE A 47 -0.48 4.87 -3.53
CA PHE A 47 0.74 4.74 -2.75
C PHE A 47 0.56 3.82 -1.55
N THR A 48 1.67 3.24 -1.09
CA THR A 48 1.78 2.56 0.20
C THR A 48 2.90 3.15 1.04
N ILE A 49 2.70 3.20 2.35
CA ILE A 49 3.66 3.73 3.32
C ILE A 49 4.18 2.59 4.18
N PHE A 50 5.48 2.54 4.38
CA PHE A 50 6.15 1.70 5.37
C PHE A 50 6.68 2.56 6.49
N LEU A 51 6.01 2.56 7.65
CA LEU A 51 6.53 3.18 8.86
C LEU A 51 7.30 2.17 9.70
N PHE A 52 8.48 2.55 10.09
CA PHE A 52 9.32 1.77 10.97
C PHE A 52 9.44 2.45 12.35
N ASN A 53 9.65 1.66 13.39
CA ASN A 53 10.10 2.19 14.66
C ASN A 53 11.64 2.26 14.69
N LYS A 54 12.20 2.78 15.79
CA LYS A 54 13.66 2.93 15.97
C LYS A 54 14.43 1.61 16.00
N GLU A 55 13.75 0.52 16.31
CA GLU A 55 14.29 -0.85 16.32
C GLU A 55 14.23 -1.50 14.93
N GLY A 56 13.73 -0.81 13.91
CA GLY A 56 13.61 -1.31 12.54
C GLY A 56 12.46 -2.29 12.32
N LYS A 57 11.47 -2.34 13.21
CA LYS A 57 10.23 -3.10 12.99
C LYS A 57 9.27 -2.30 12.13
N LEU A 58 8.61 -2.96 11.17
CA LEU A 58 7.58 -2.38 10.32
C LEU A 58 6.23 -2.38 11.04
N LEU A 59 5.51 -1.26 10.94
CA LEU A 59 4.12 -1.15 11.35
C LEU A 59 3.21 -1.71 10.25
N LEU A 60 2.58 -2.83 10.52
CA LEU A 60 1.47 -3.35 9.72
C LEU A 60 0.15 -2.89 10.32
N THR A 61 -0.81 -2.60 9.47
CA THR A 61 -2.19 -2.32 9.86
C THR A 61 -3.14 -3.35 9.29
N GLN A 62 -4.21 -3.65 10.02
CA GLN A 62 -5.28 -4.49 9.53
C GLN A 62 -6.39 -3.62 8.97
N ARG A 63 -6.72 -3.81 7.72
CA ARG A 63 -7.80 -3.08 7.04
C ARG A 63 -9.13 -3.30 7.75
N SER A 64 -9.92 -2.24 7.90
CA SER A 64 -11.28 -2.37 8.45
C SER A 64 -12.11 -3.38 7.65
N LYS A 65 -13.07 -4.01 8.33
CA LYS A 65 -14.05 -4.91 7.69
C LYS A 65 -15.01 -4.18 6.76
N ASP A 66 -15.06 -2.85 6.84
CA ASP A 66 -15.89 -1.99 6.00
C ASP A 66 -15.22 -1.62 4.67
N LYS A 67 -13.95 -1.99 4.48
CA LYS A 67 -13.25 -1.77 3.20
C LYS A 67 -13.89 -2.59 2.08
N MET A 68 -14.10 -1.94 0.93
CA MET A 68 -14.72 -2.52 -0.25
C MET A 68 -13.94 -3.73 -0.80
N LEU A 69 -12.62 -3.61 -0.87
CA LEU A 69 -11.71 -4.64 -1.35
C LEU A 69 -10.72 -5.03 -0.23
N TRP A 70 -10.40 -6.32 -0.12
CA TRP A 70 -9.53 -6.91 0.92
C TRP A 70 -9.88 -6.46 2.37
N PRO A 71 -11.16 -6.51 2.81
CA PRO A 71 -11.52 -6.23 4.20
C PRO A 71 -10.86 -7.22 5.15
N GLY A 72 -10.29 -6.73 6.25
CA GLY A 72 -9.65 -7.54 7.29
C GLY A 72 -8.27 -8.08 6.95
N ASN A 73 -7.72 -7.80 5.76
CA ASN A 73 -6.35 -8.18 5.40
C ASN A 73 -5.31 -7.28 6.08
N TRP A 74 -4.13 -7.84 6.35
CA TRP A 74 -2.96 -7.10 6.78
C TRP A 74 -2.34 -6.34 5.60
N ASP A 75 -1.99 -5.09 5.83
CA ASP A 75 -1.44 -4.17 4.83
C ASP A 75 -0.14 -3.54 5.34
N GLY A 76 0.54 -2.78 4.47
CA GLY A 76 1.52 -1.79 4.89
C GLY A 76 0.92 -0.81 5.90
N THR A 77 1.68 0.20 6.31
CA THR A 77 1.18 1.11 7.35
C THR A 77 -0.06 1.89 6.91
N VAL A 78 -0.04 2.43 5.69
CA VAL A 78 -1.18 3.10 5.04
C VAL A 78 -1.10 2.84 3.54
N ALA A 79 -2.22 2.50 2.92
CA ALA A 79 -2.38 2.43 1.46
C ALA A 79 -3.53 3.34 1.03
N SER A 80 -3.26 4.27 0.11
CA SER A 80 -4.24 5.27 -0.32
C SER A 80 -3.89 5.90 -1.68
N HIS A 81 -4.57 6.98 -2.03
CA HIS A 81 -4.48 7.62 -3.33
C HIS A 81 -4.13 9.11 -3.20
N PRO A 82 -3.28 9.65 -4.11
CA PRO A 82 -3.09 11.09 -4.23
C PRO A 82 -4.34 11.79 -4.78
N ARG A 83 -4.63 12.97 -4.25
CA ARG A 83 -5.61 13.90 -4.84
C ARG A 83 -5.00 14.63 -6.03
N GLN A 84 -5.82 15.23 -6.89
CA GLN A 84 -5.42 15.78 -8.20
C GLN A 84 -4.22 16.76 -8.15
N SER A 85 -3.99 17.48 -7.08
CA SER A 85 -2.88 18.44 -6.92
C SER A 85 -1.72 17.93 -6.07
N GLU A 86 -1.78 16.66 -5.62
CA GLU A 86 -0.81 16.09 -4.72
C GLU A 86 0.23 15.24 -5.47
N ASN A 87 1.44 15.22 -4.94
CA ASN A 87 2.43 14.20 -5.26
C ASN A 87 2.38 13.05 -4.23
N TYR A 88 3.19 12.02 -4.43
CA TYR A 88 3.25 10.86 -3.53
C TYR A 88 3.54 11.25 -2.07
N ILE A 89 4.53 12.13 -1.84
CA ILE A 89 4.95 12.53 -0.48
C ILE A 89 3.85 13.35 0.20
N SER A 90 3.35 14.40 -0.46
CA SER A 90 2.33 15.28 0.13
C SER A 90 1.03 14.54 0.44
N SER A 91 0.62 13.60 -0.42
CA SER A 91 -0.56 12.78 -0.17
C SER A 91 -0.36 11.80 1.00
N ALA A 92 0.81 11.19 1.09
CA ALA A 92 1.13 10.27 2.18
C ALA A 92 1.23 11.02 3.52
N GLU A 93 1.86 12.20 3.56
CA GLU A 93 1.91 13.06 4.75
C GLU A 93 0.52 13.54 5.21
N ARG A 94 -0.43 13.73 4.30
CA ARG A 94 -1.83 14.01 4.62
C ARG A 94 -2.54 12.81 5.22
N ARG A 95 -2.38 11.62 4.64
CA ARG A 95 -3.12 10.41 5.05
C ARG A 95 -2.68 9.84 6.39
N LEU A 96 -1.41 10.00 6.77
CA LEU A 96 -0.92 9.51 8.06
C LEU A 96 -1.73 10.03 9.27
N PRO A 97 -1.98 11.34 9.44
CA PRO A 97 -2.83 11.83 10.52
C PRO A 97 -4.31 11.46 10.33
N GLU A 98 -4.79 11.32 9.08
CA GLU A 98 -6.18 10.95 8.80
C GLU A 98 -6.49 9.50 9.17
N GLU A 99 -5.54 8.57 9.10
CA GLU A 99 -5.76 7.14 9.39
C GLU A 99 -5.18 6.67 10.74
N LEU A 100 -4.06 7.28 11.18
CA LEU A 100 -3.31 6.84 12.35
C LEU A 100 -3.08 7.92 13.41
N GLY A 101 -3.49 9.18 13.15
CA GLY A 101 -3.26 10.28 14.07
C GLY A 101 -1.80 10.68 14.25
N VAL A 102 -0.89 10.23 13.40
CA VAL A 102 0.56 10.48 13.50
C VAL A 102 1.09 11.25 12.31
N THR A 103 2.24 11.88 12.48
CA THR A 103 3.00 12.54 11.41
C THR A 103 4.47 12.15 11.48
N CYS A 104 5.10 11.98 10.34
CA CYS A 104 6.55 11.84 10.24
C CYS A 104 7.04 12.33 8.87
N LYS A 105 8.35 12.48 8.72
CA LYS A 105 8.97 12.73 7.43
C LYS A 105 9.03 11.45 6.63
N LEU A 106 8.67 11.56 5.35
CA LEU A 106 8.66 10.46 4.41
C LEU A 106 9.69 10.69 3.30
N ASP A 107 10.30 9.62 2.85
CA ASP A 107 11.06 9.56 1.60
C ASP A 107 10.38 8.59 0.63
N TYR A 108 10.48 8.90 -0.65
CA TYR A 108 10.00 8.06 -1.73
C TYR A 108 11.05 6.99 -2.08
N LEU A 109 10.62 5.73 -2.25
CA LEU A 109 11.50 4.60 -2.53
C LEU A 109 11.47 4.17 -4.00
N HIS A 110 10.32 3.79 -4.48
CA HIS A 110 10.11 3.25 -5.83
C HIS A 110 8.62 3.25 -6.19
N LYS A 111 8.30 2.94 -7.44
CA LYS A 111 6.92 2.66 -7.88
C LYS A 111 6.86 1.41 -8.76
N PHE A 112 5.72 0.76 -8.74
CA PHE A 112 5.42 -0.43 -9.53
C PHE A 112 3.98 -0.36 -10.06
N GLU A 113 3.70 -1.09 -11.12
CA GLU A 113 2.34 -1.29 -11.63
C GLU A 113 1.87 -2.69 -11.27
N TYR A 114 0.62 -2.82 -10.86
CA TYR A 114 0.00 -4.10 -10.63
C TYR A 114 -1.48 -4.07 -10.94
N HIS A 115 -2.03 -5.24 -11.29
CA HIS A 115 -3.45 -5.47 -11.42
C HIS A 115 -3.80 -6.78 -10.73
N VAL A 116 -4.74 -6.74 -9.80
CA VAL A 116 -5.19 -7.92 -9.06
C VAL A 116 -6.69 -7.88 -8.85
N PRO A 117 -7.44 -8.91 -9.31
CA PRO A 117 -8.86 -9.02 -9.05
C PRO A 117 -9.13 -9.43 -7.59
N TYR A 118 -10.22 -8.95 -7.04
CA TYR A 118 -10.74 -9.38 -5.74
C TYR A 118 -12.09 -10.06 -5.92
N LYS A 119 -12.09 -11.38 -5.95
CA LYS A 119 -13.30 -12.19 -6.21
C LYS A 119 -14.01 -11.71 -7.48
N ASP A 120 -15.32 -11.69 -7.46
CA ASP A 120 -16.21 -11.15 -8.53
C ASP A 120 -16.69 -9.73 -8.20
N ILE A 121 -16.00 -9.03 -7.26
CA ILE A 121 -16.44 -7.72 -6.75
C ILE A 121 -15.78 -6.60 -7.54
N GLY A 122 -14.46 -6.60 -7.64
CA GLY A 122 -13.68 -5.56 -8.25
C GLY A 122 -12.20 -5.92 -8.37
N SER A 123 -11.35 -4.94 -8.61
CA SER A 123 -9.91 -5.14 -8.68
C SER A 123 -9.15 -3.86 -8.31
N GLU A 124 -7.94 -4.04 -7.81
CA GLU A 124 -6.93 -2.99 -7.82
C GLU A 124 -6.21 -3.02 -9.15
N ASN A 125 -6.01 -1.86 -9.74
CA ASN A 125 -5.23 -1.65 -10.97
C ASN A 125 -4.49 -0.32 -10.84
N GLU A 126 -3.23 -0.38 -10.39
CA GLU A 126 -2.55 0.78 -9.87
C GLU A 126 -1.10 0.92 -10.36
N VAL A 127 -0.69 2.18 -10.55
CA VAL A 127 0.72 2.58 -10.41
C VAL A 127 0.91 3.06 -8.98
N CYS A 128 1.57 2.23 -8.17
CA CYS A 128 1.69 2.39 -6.73
C CYS A 128 3.09 2.85 -6.32
N GLY A 129 3.19 4.02 -5.70
CA GLY A 129 4.43 4.52 -5.10
C GLY A 129 4.64 3.97 -3.70
N THR A 130 5.86 3.57 -3.36
CA THR A 130 6.23 3.13 -2.00
C THR A 130 7.00 4.24 -1.29
N LEU A 131 6.59 4.55 -0.07
CA LEU A 131 7.24 5.54 0.78
C LEU A 131 7.72 4.91 2.09
N ILE A 132 8.77 5.48 2.67
CA ILE A 132 9.32 5.07 3.95
C ILE A 132 9.32 6.23 4.95
N GLY A 133 9.07 5.91 6.22
CA GLY A 133 9.22 6.83 7.34
C GLY A 133 9.63 6.13 8.63
N ILE A 134 10.08 6.91 9.61
CA ILE A 134 10.36 6.43 10.95
C ILE A 134 9.43 7.15 11.92
N LEU A 135 8.67 6.39 12.69
CA LEU A 135 7.79 6.91 13.73
C LEU A 135 8.56 6.98 15.06
N ASP A 136 8.83 8.19 15.50
CA ASP A 136 9.61 8.43 16.72
C ASP A 136 8.89 8.01 18.00
N ASP A 137 7.56 8.15 18.03
CA ASP A 137 6.72 7.89 19.21
C ASP A 137 5.49 7.04 18.85
N PRO A 138 5.60 5.72 18.93
CA PRO A 138 4.50 4.79 18.63
C PRO A 138 3.27 4.95 19.56
N SER A 139 3.43 5.56 20.74
CA SER A 139 2.32 5.76 21.69
C SER A 139 1.25 6.74 21.18
N LYS A 140 1.58 7.51 20.14
CA LYS A 140 0.68 8.47 19.50
C LYS A 140 -0.27 7.85 18.49
N ILE A 141 -0.10 6.58 18.13
CA ILE A 141 -0.98 5.91 17.17
C ILE A 141 -2.42 5.92 17.71
N LYS A 142 -3.32 6.42 16.89
CA LYS A 142 -4.76 6.41 17.12
C LYS A 142 -5.43 5.89 15.87
N LEU A 143 -6.00 4.69 15.95
CA LEU A 143 -6.71 4.10 14.83
C LEU A 143 -8.00 4.88 14.55
N VAL A 144 -8.24 5.18 13.29
CA VAL A 144 -9.50 5.78 12.85
C VAL A 144 -10.46 4.66 12.48
N GLU A 145 -11.61 4.65 13.14
CA GLU A 145 -12.69 3.70 12.90
C GLU A 145 -13.15 3.74 11.44
N GLY A 146 -13.40 2.59 10.85
CA GLY A 146 -13.77 2.47 9.43
C GLY A 146 -12.55 2.37 8.48
N GLU A 147 -11.36 2.82 8.89
CA GLU A 147 -10.13 2.71 8.10
C GLU A 147 -9.29 1.50 8.52
N ILE A 148 -8.96 1.39 9.80
CA ILE A 148 -8.03 0.40 10.37
C ILE A 148 -8.67 -0.24 11.60
N SER A 149 -8.65 -1.58 11.67
CA SER A 149 -9.20 -2.33 12.80
C SER A 149 -8.16 -2.75 13.84
N ASP A 150 -6.90 -2.92 13.44
CA ASP A 150 -5.81 -3.35 14.32
C ASP A 150 -4.44 -2.96 13.74
N PHE A 151 -3.38 -3.06 14.54
CA PHE A 151 -2.01 -2.88 14.07
C PHE A 151 -1.03 -3.75 14.85
N LYS A 152 0.12 -4.04 14.24
CA LYS A 152 1.23 -4.74 14.90
C LYS A 152 2.58 -4.29 14.35
N TRP A 153 3.62 -4.42 15.19
CA TRP A 153 5.01 -4.24 14.81
C TRP A 153 5.66 -5.58 14.51
N VAL A 154 6.27 -5.71 13.34
CA VAL A 154 6.91 -6.96 12.91
C VAL A 154 8.34 -6.74 12.46
N THR A 155 9.21 -7.72 12.75
CA THR A 155 10.51 -7.84 12.09
C THR A 155 10.33 -8.40 10.67
N LEU A 156 11.37 -8.31 9.84
CA LEU A 156 11.35 -8.92 8.50
C LEU A 156 11.12 -10.43 8.58
N GLU A 157 11.80 -11.11 9.53
CA GLU A 157 11.70 -12.56 9.71
C GLU A 157 10.29 -13.00 10.10
N GLU A 158 9.66 -12.29 11.05
CA GLU A 158 8.28 -12.55 11.47
C GLU A 158 7.34 -12.37 10.28
N LEU A 159 7.47 -11.27 9.55
CA LEU A 159 6.62 -10.98 8.39
C LEU A 159 6.78 -12.03 7.28
N LEU A 160 8.00 -12.37 6.90
CA LEU A 160 8.26 -13.39 5.87
C LEU A 160 7.73 -14.76 6.26
N SER A 161 7.83 -15.13 7.56
CA SER A 161 7.27 -16.37 8.08
C SER A 161 5.75 -16.38 7.98
N GLU A 162 5.08 -15.29 8.38
CA GLU A 162 3.62 -15.18 8.30
C GLU A 162 3.13 -15.17 6.84
N ILE A 163 3.78 -14.42 5.94
CA ILE A 163 3.46 -14.37 4.51
C ILE A 163 3.56 -15.76 3.89
N LYS A 164 4.65 -16.50 4.16
CA LYS A 164 4.85 -17.86 3.66
C LYS A 164 3.75 -18.81 4.09
N ASN A 165 3.33 -18.73 5.35
CA ASN A 165 2.34 -19.65 5.92
C ASN A 165 0.90 -19.28 5.53
N SER A 166 0.62 -18.00 5.32
CA SER A 166 -0.74 -17.48 5.09
C SER A 166 -0.75 -16.28 4.14
N PRO A 167 -0.33 -16.41 2.87
CA PRO A 167 -0.24 -15.28 1.95
C PRO A 167 -1.59 -14.59 1.73
N HIS A 168 -2.70 -15.33 1.85
CA HIS A 168 -4.07 -14.85 1.61
C HIS A 168 -4.58 -13.81 2.64
N ILE A 169 -3.93 -13.70 3.81
CA ILE A 169 -4.32 -12.71 4.82
C ILE A 169 -3.62 -11.36 4.63
N PHE A 170 -2.71 -11.26 3.67
CA PHE A 170 -1.99 -10.02 3.35
C PHE A 170 -2.52 -9.40 2.07
N CYS A 171 -2.44 -8.08 1.99
CA CYS A 171 -2.73 -7.34 0.77
C CYS A 171 -1.69 -7.62 -0.30
N PRO A 172 -2.07 -7.90 -1.55
CA PRO A 172 -1.13 -8.23 -2.62
C PRO A 172 -0.06 -7.18 -2.86
N TRP A 173 -0.43 -5.90 -2.85
CA TRP A 173 0.50 -4.77 -3.08
C TRP A 173 1.57 -4.62 -2.00
N LEU A 174 1.27 -5.01 -0.74
CA LEU A 174 2.29 -5.09 0.31
C LEU A 174 3.44 -6.02 -0.10
N LEU A 175 3.11 -7.20 -0.64
CA LEU A 175 4.13 -8.16 -1.05
C LEU A 175 4.96 -7.63 -2.22
N VAL A 176 4.31 -6.95 -3.17
CA VAL A 176 5.00 -6.33 -4.33
C VAL A 176 5.93 -5.20 -3.87
N ALA A 177 5.44 -4.33 -2.99
CA ALA A 177 6.25 -3.24 -2.45
C ALA A 177 7.49 -3.77 -1.68
N LEU A 178 7.32 -4.82 -0.88
CA LEU A 178 8.44 -5.50 -0.21
C LEU A 178 9.42 -6.13 -1.19
N TYR A 179 8.93 -6.75 -2.26
CA TYR A 179 9.76 -7.40 -3.28
C TYR A 179 10.76 -6.44 -3.94
N PHE A 180 10.40 -5.15 -4.05
CA PHE A 180 11.24 -4.14 -4.64
C PHE A 180 12.14 -3.36 -3.67
N ILE A 181 12.12 -3.65 -2.36
CA ILE A 181 13.01 -3.00 -1.40
C ILE A 181 14.50 -3.06 -1.84
N PRO A 182 15.04 -4.19 -2.35
CA PRO A 182 16.43 -4.24 -2.81
C PRO A 182 16.79 -3.27 -3.94
N GLU A 183 15.81 -2.84 -4.71
CA GLU A 183 15.98 -1.93 -5.86
C GLU A 183 15.54 -0.50 -5.56
N SER A 184 15.23 -0.19 -4.28
CA SER A 184 14.74 1.12 -3.87
C SER A 184 15.76 2.24 -4.08
N SER A 185 15.25 3.45 -4.24
CA SER A 185 16.06 4.67 -4.37
C SER A 185 17.05 4.81 -3.22
N GLN A 186 18.27 5.16 -3.55
CA GLN A 186 19.32 5.52 -2.57
C GLN A 186 19.33 7.02 -2.25
N ASN A 187 18.49 7.82 -2.94
CA ASN A 187 18.36 9.26 -2.70
C ASN A 187 17.32 9.55 -1.60
N ILE A 188 17.57 9.01 -0.42
CA ILE A 188 16.77 9.15 0.79
C ILE A 188 17.65 9.56 1.96
N ASN A 189 17.05 10.01 3.07
CA ASN A 189 17.83 10.40 4.23
C ASN A 189 18.57 9.22 4.88
N ASP A 190 19.64 9.50 5.61
CA ASP A 190 20.54 8.46 6.12
C ASP A 190 19.88 7.55 7.16
N LYS A 191 18.95 8.06 7.97
CA LYS A 191 18.20 7.23 8.93
C LYS A 191 17.33 6.19 8.21
N HIS A 192 16.67 6.57 7.12
CA HIS A 192 15.88 5.65 6.32
C HIS A 192 16.78 4.62 5.61
N LYS A 193 17.99 5.02 5.16
CA LYS A 193 18.98 4.06 4.62
C LYS A 193 19.39 3.00 5.65
N GLU A 194 19.62 3.39 6.90
CA GLU A 194 19.97 2.44 7.96
C GLU A 194 18.83 1.42 8.20
N ILE A 195 17.58 1.85 8.20
CA ILE A 195 16.43 0.95 8.30
C ILE A 195 16.36 0.03 7.07
N LEU A 196 16.49 0.58 5.85
CA LEU A 196 16.44 -0.24 4.63
C LEU A 196 17.55 -1.30 4.59
N LYS A 197 18.75 -1.04 5.13
CA LYS A 197 19.80 -2.07 5.23
C LYS A 197 19.37 -3.30 6.03
N MET A 198 18.51 -3.14 7.04
CA MET A 198 17.97 -4.26 7.81
C MET A 198 16.95 -5.07 7.01
N TRP A 199 16.28 -4.45 6.03
CA TRP A 199 15.24 -5.04 5.21
C TRP A 199 15.72 -5.43 3.80
N ASN A 200 16.85 -4.88 3.34
CA ASN A 200 17.47 -5.19 2.06
C ASN A 200 18.34 -6.44 2.15
N ARG A 201 17.75 -7.60 1.89
CA ARG A 201 18.42 -8.89 1.92
C ARG A 201 18.45 -9.54 0.55
N ASP A 202 19.53 -10.18 0.21
CA ASP A 202 19.71 -10.88 -1.08
C ASP A 202 18.66 -11.96 -1.32
N ASP A 203 18.13 -12.58 -0.25
CA ASP A 203 17.12 -13.63 -0.32
C ASP A 203 15.67 -13.13 -0.26
N LEU A 204 15.43 -11.81 -0.12
CA LEU A 204 14.09 -11.25 0.05
C LEU A 204 13.17 -11.58 -1.11
N LYS A 205 13.65 -11.34 -2.34
CA LYS A 205 12.85 -11.63 -3.54
C LYS A 205 12.47 -13.09 -3.64
N SER A 206 13.44 -14.01 -3.49
CA SER A 206 13.18 -15.44 -3.59
C SER A 206 12.21 -15.96 -2.51
N LYS A 207 12.23 -15.37 -1.31
CA LYS A 207 11.28 -15.71 -0.24
C LYS A 207 9.86 -15.21 -0.50
N LEU A 208 9.70 -14.14 -1.26
CA LEU A 208 8.40 -13.57 -1.61
C LEU A 208 7.80 -14.17 -2.88
N GLU A 209 8.61 -14.71 -3.79
CA GLU A 209 8.16 -15.20 -5.11
C GLU A 209 7.01 -16.21 -5.04
N GLU A 210 7.10 -17.18 -4.14
CA GLU A 210 6.06 -18.22 -4.01
C GLU A 210 4.73 -17.62 -3.52
N SER A 211 4.81 -16.69 -2.54
CA SER A 211 3.65 -16.00 -1.99
C SER A 211 3.06 -14.98 -2.98
N LEU A 212 3.90 -14.35 -3.80
CA LEU A 212 3.46 -13.49 -4.89
C LEU A 212 2.71 -14.29 -5.97
N LYS A 213 3.15 -15.51 -6.31
CA LYS A 213 2.45 -16.39 -7.25
C LYS A 213 1.03 -16.76 -6.78
N TYR A 214 0.78 -16.77 -5.49
CA TYR A 214 -0.57 -16.97 -4.95
C TYR A 214 -1.55 -15.89 -5.44
N HIS A 215 -1.10 -14.62 -5.48
CA HIS A 215 -1.91 -13.49 -5.91
C HIS A 215 -1.81 -13.20 -7.42
N PHE A 216 -0.66 -13.52 -8.02
CA PHE A 216 -0.26 -13.14 -9.38
C PHE A 216 0.45 -14.31 -10.08
N PRO A 217 -0.27 -15.35 -10.49
CA PRO A 217 0.33 -16.62 -10.98
C PRO A 217 1.21 -16.46 -12.21
N ASP A 218 0.91 -15.49 -13.08
CA ASP A 218 1.59 -15.34 -14.38
C ASP A 218 2.38 -14.01 -14.50
N HIS A 219 2.52 -13.25 -13.42
CA HIS A 219 3.11 -11.92 -13.48
C HIS A 219 4.64 -11.93 -13.37
N LYS A 220 5.29 -11.06 -14.19
CA LYS A 220 6.70 -10.71 -14.04
C LYS A 220 6.79 -9.27 -13.54
N TRP A 221 7.51 -9.08 -12.45
CA TRP A 221 7.60 -7.80 -11.77
C TRP A 221 8.73 -6.95 -12.32
N GLU A 222 8.42 -5.70 -12.67
CA GLU A 222 9.39 -4.69 -13.10
C GLU A 222 9.08 -3.37 -12.40
N LEU A 223 10.14 -2.68 -11.93
CA LEU A 223 10.02 -1.32 -11.44
C LEU A 223 9.66 -0.37 -12.58
N LYS A 224 8.79 0.58 -12.30
CA LYS A 224 8.56 1.71 -13.17
C LYS A 224 9.68 2.73 -13.01
N LYS A 225 10.15 3.27 -14.12
CA LYS A 225 11.14 4.36 -14.12
C LYS A 225 10.52 5.62 -13.52
N GLU A 226 11.37 6.42 -12.86
CA GLU A 226 11.01 7.76 -12.39
C GLU A 226 10.75 8.72 -13.56
#